data_48df1fce4f6581207a6be06b0eb33a00
#
_entry.id   48df1fce4f6581207a6be06b0eb33a00
#
_cell.length_a   1.000
_cell.length_b   1.000
_cell.length_c   1.000
_cell.angle_alpha   90.00
_cell.angle_beta   90.00
_cell.angle_gamma   90.00
#
_symmetry.space_group_name_H-M   'P 1'
#
loop_
_entity.id
_entity.type
_entity.pdbx_description
1 polymer ?
#
loop_
_entity_poly.entity_id
_entity_poly.type
_entity_poly.pdbx_seq_one_letter_code
_entity_poly.pdbx_strand_id
1 'polypeptide(L)'
;MIAIDELEKYLWDSAVILRGLIDAAAYKEFIFPLVFFKRISDVYDEEYQKHDDEAKNFGQSDEEAKEYAIDQMKESSIQIPEGAHWMDVFNQTEDIGQKLKETFMQIEHANQAKEIDGRRVGGLEGIFGDKNIWTNKAKMPDGTIRALLNHYNSLVLNLTECPADEMGTAY
;
A
#
# COMPACT_ATOMS: atom_id res chain seq x y z
N MET A 1 -7.62 -7.97 -15.11
CA MET A 1 -6.74 -6.83 -15.45
C MET A 1 -7.60 -5.57 -15.42
N ILE A 2 -7.23 -4.59 -14.59
CA ILE A 2 -7.95 -3.31 -14.52
C ILE A 2 -7.64 -2.48 -15.78
N ALA A 3 -8.67 -1.86 -16.37
CA ALA A 3 -8.45 -0.96 -17.49
C ALA A 3 -7.88 0.38 -17.00
N ILE A 4 -7.03 1.02 -17.81
CA ILE A 4 -6.43 2.34 -17.49
C ILE A 4 -7.51 3.36 -17.16
N ASP A 5 -8.57 3.43 -17.97
CA ASP A 5 -9.71 4.34 -17.77
C ASP A 5 -10.41 4.11 -16.41
N GLU A 6 -10.47 2.85 -15.96
CA GLU A 6 -11.03 2.50 -14.66
C GLU A 6 -10.13 2.98 -13.52
N LEU A 7 -8.81 2.78 -13.64
CA LEU A 7 -7.85 3.27 -12.65
C LEU A 7 -7.85 4.81 -12.59
N GLU A 8 -7.86 5.49 -13.74
CA GLU A 8 -7.99 6.95 -13.82
C GLU A 8 -9.26 7.44 -13.14
N LYS A 9 -10.39 6.75 -13.35
CA LYS A 9 -11.65 7.05 -12.67
C LYS A 9 -11.53 6.92 -11.15
N TYR A 10 -10.89 5.87 -10.63
CA TYR A 10 -10.66 5.72 -9.20
C TYR A 10 -9.83 6.87 -8.62
N LEU A 11 -8.78 7.31 -9.33
CA LEU A 11 -7.97 8.46 -8.93
C LEU A 11 -8.79 9.75 -8.92
N TRP A 12 -9.62 9.96 -9.91
CA TRP A 12 -10.51 11.12 -9.99
C TRP A 12 -11.57 11.11 -8.89
N ASP A 13 -12.21 9.98 -8.63
CA ASP A 13 -13.23 9.82 -7.60
C ASP A 13 -12.65 10.06 -6.19
N SER A 14 -11.39 9.72 -5.95
CA SER A 14 -10.72 10.06 -4.68
C SER A 14 -10.51 11.56 -4.50
N ALA A 15 -10.26 12.30 -5.58
CA ALA A 15 -10.20 13.76 -5.53
C ALA A 15 -11.57 14.37 -5.16
N VAL A 16 -12.67 13.74 -5.57
CA VAL A 16 -14.02 14.17 -5.19
C VAL A 16 -14.25 14.02 -3.68
N ILE A 17 -13.72 12.96 -3.06
CA ILE A 17 -13.79 12.76 -1.59
C ILE A 17 -13.08 13.90 -0.84
N LEU A 18 -11.97 14.40 -1.38
CA LEU A 18 -11.18 15.47 -0.76
C LEU A 18 -11.74 16.88 -1.01
N ARG A 19 -12.67 17.01 -1.96
CA ARG A 19 -13.22 18.31 -2.36
C ARG A 19 -13.88 19.03 -1.17
N GLY A 20 -13.53 20.30 -0.99
CA GLY A 20 -14.05 21.14 0.07
C GLY A 20 -13.32 21.04 1.42
N LEU A 21 -12.46 20.04 1.60
CA LEU A 21 -11.63 19.87 2.79
C LEU A 21 -10.16 20.25 2.51
N ILE A 22 -9.68 19.90 1.35
CA ILE A 22 -8.29 20.06 0.92
C ILE A 22 -8.28 20.92 -0.34
N ASP A 23 -7.27 21.78 -0.46
CA ASP A 23 -6.99 22.52 -1.70
C ASP A 23 -6.67 21.53 -2.84
N ALA A 24 -7.22 21.76 -4.01
CA ALA A 24 -7.01 20.91 -5.19
C ALA A 24 -5.51 20.73 -5.54
N ALA A 25 -4.70 21.74 -5.29
CA ALA A 25 -3.25 21.66 -5.49
C ALA A 25 -2.56 20.62 -4.58
N ALA A 26 -3.16 20.31 -3.42
CA ALA A 26 -2.64 19.36 -2.44
C ALA A 26 -3.23 17.95 -2.57
N TYR A 27 -4.17 17.68 -3.47
CA TYR A 27 -4.79 16.35 -3.60
C TYR A 27 -3.77 15.22 -3.77
N LYS A 28 -2.73 15.43 -4.55
CA LYS A 28 -1.68 14.45 -4.80
C LYS A 28 -0.96 13.98 -3.53
N GLU A 29 -0.80 14.87 -2.56
CA GLU A 29 -0.11 14.57 -1.30
C GLU A 29 -0.87 13.52 -0.45
N PHE A 30 -2.18 13.38 -0.68
CA PHE A 30 -3.03 12.39 -0.01
C PHE A 30 -3.33 11.17 -0.88
N ILE A 31 -3.54 11.36 -2.18
CA ILE A 31 -3.94 10.29 -3.09
C ILE A 31 -2.76 9.34 -3.35
N PHE A 32 -1.58 9.85 -3.71
CA PHE A 32 -0.45 8.99 -4.09
C PHE A 32 0.05 8.09 -2.96
N PRO A 33 0.21 8.54 -1.71
CA PRO A 33 0.60 7.66 -0.63
C PRO A 33 -0.37 6.50 -0.42
N LEU A 34 -1.69 6.74 -0.50
CA LEU A 34 -2.69 5.69 -0.33
C LEU A 34 -2.70 4.71 -1.49
N VAL A 35 -2.64 5.18 -2.73
CA VAL A 35 -2.57 4.33 -3.92
C VAL A 35 -1.29 3.49 -3.89
N PHE A 36 -0.17 4.09 -3.54
CA PHE A 36 1.09 3.39 -3.43
C PHE A 36 1.06 2.34 -2.30
N PHE A 37 0.51 2.70 -1.14
CA PHE A 37 0.32 1.75 -0.03
C PHE A 37 -0.57 0.58 -0.42
N LYS A 38 -1.69 0.83 -1.08
CA LYS A 38 -2.56 -0.22 -1.62
C LYS A 38 -1.80 -1.12 -2.60
N ARG A 39 -1.05 -0.51 -3.53
CA ARG A 39 -0.22 -1.22 -4.51
C ARG A 39 0.78 -2.17 -3.86
N ILE A 40 1.61 -1.68 -2.95
CA ILE A 40 2.64 -2.53 -2.33
C ILE A 40 2.04 -3.62 -1.45
N SER A 41 0.90 -3.35 -0.79
CA SER A 41 0.17 -4.36 -0.02
C SER A 41 -0.39 -5.45 -0.92
N ASP A 42 -1.02 -5.10 -2.03
CA ASP A 42 -1.60 -6.08 -2.96
C ASP A 42 -0.51 -6.90 -3.68
N VAL A 43 0.62 -6.30 -4.02
CA VAL A 43 1.77 -7.02 -4.60
C VAL A 43 2.39 -7.98 -3.59
N TYR A 44 2.53 -7.55 -2.33
CA TYR A 44 3.02 -8.41 -1.26
C TYR A 44 2.09 -9.61 -1.04
N ASP A 45 0.79 -9.37 -0.97
CA ASP A 45 -0.21 -10.43 -0.77
C ASP A 45 -0.24 -11.42 -1.93
N GLU A 46 -0.08 -10.96 -3.18
CA GLU A 46 0.03 -11.80 -4.37
C GLU A 46 1.28 -12.70 -4.31
N GLU A 47 2.44 -12.15 -3.96
CA GLU A 47 3.69 -12.90 -3.82
C GLU A 47 3.59 -13.93 -2.68
N TYR A 48 3.05 -13.53 -1.54
CA TYR A 48 2.80 -14.44 -0.41
C TYR A 48 1.90 -15.60 -0.82
N GLN A 49 0.76 -15.31 -1.46
CA GLN A 49 -0.18 -16.34 -1.89
C GLN A 49 0.45 -17.32 -2.89
N LYS A 50 1.28 -16.83 -3.79
CA LYS A 50 2.02 -17.68 -4.72
C LYS A 50 2.91 -18.69 -4.00
N HIS A 51 3.65 -18.26 -2.99
CA HIS A 51 4.50 -19.17 -2.19
C HIS A 51 3.68 -20.17 -1.37
N ASP A 52 2.56 -19.73 -0.77
CA ASP A 52 1.64 -20.61 -0.04
C ASP A 52 1.04 -21.70 -0.97
N ASP A 53 0.59 -21.30 -2.15
CA ASP A 53 0.05 -22.23 -3.16
C ASP A 53 1.12 -23.19 -3.68
N GLU A 54 2.35 -22.73 -3.92
CA GLU A 54 3.48 -23.59 -4.31
C GLU A 54 3.73 -24.67 -3.26
N ALA A 55 3.80 -24.33 -1.99
CA ALA A 55 4.01 -25.26 -0.89
C ALA A 55 2.88 -26.32 -0.80
N LYS A 56 1.63 -25.88 -0.94
CA LYS A 56 0.46 -26.78 -0.95
C LYS A 56 0.47 -27.74 -2.14
N ASN A 57 0.89 -27.27 -3.31
CA ASN A 57 1.04 -28.10 -4.50
C ASN A 57 2.14 -29.19 -4.33
N PHE A 58 3.12 -28.95 -3.46
CA PHE A 58 4.10 -29.96 -3.03
C PHE A 58 3.61 -30.86 -1.89
N GLY A 59 2.36 -30.75 -1.48
CA GLY A 59 1.71 -31.61 -0.48
C GLY A 59 1.92 -31.20 0.96
N GLN A 60 2.35 -29.97 1.23
CA GLN A 60 2.47 -29.43 2.59
C GLN A 60 1.08 -29.13 3.19
N SER A 61 0.98 -29.24 4.51
CA SER A 61 -0.21 -28.80 5.24
C SER A 61 -0.38 -27.28 5.17
N ASP A 62 -1.55 -26.77 5.56
CA ASP A 62 -1.80 -25.33 5.59
C ASP A 62 -0.85 -24.57 6.52
N GLU A 63 -0.46 -25.16 7.65
CA GLU A 63 0.50 -24.57 8.58
C GLU A 63 1.92 -24.52 7.98
N GLU A 64 2.38 -25.64 7.42
CA GLU A 64 3.70 -25.72 6.77
C GLU A 64 3.81 -24.78 5.56
N ALA A 65 2.73 -24.67 4.77
CA ALA A 65 2.69 -23.76 3.62
C ALA A 65 2.79 -22.30 4.04
N LYS A 66 2.11 -21.89 5.12
CA LYS A 66 2.22 -20.54 5.69
C LYS A 66 3.62 -20.24 6.19
N GLU A 67 4.24 -21.17 6.93
CA GLU A 67 5.61 -21.01 7.42
C GLU A 67 6.59 -20.85 6.26
N TYR A 68 6.44 -21.69 5.23
CA TYR A 68 7.23 -21.59 4.01
C TYR A 68 7.07 -20.24 3.32
N ALA A 69 5.82 -19.78 3.12
CA ALA A 69 5.56 -18.50 2.48
C ALA A 69 6.15 -17.33 3.28
N ILE A 70 6.01 -17.31 4.60
CA ILE A 70 6.61 -16.31 5.48
C ILE A 70 8.14 -16.28 5.33
N ASP A 71 8.76 -17.44 5.24
CA ASP A 71 10.22 -17.55 5.08
C ASP A 71 10.67 -17.02 3.71
N GLN A 72 9.96 -17.36 2.63
CA GLN A 72 10.23 -16.83 1.30
C GLN A 72 10.06 -15.31 1.22
N MET A 73 9.05 -14.74 1.90
CA MET A 73 8.81 -13.31 1.91
C MET A 73 9.93 -12.49 2.56
N LYS A 74 10.84 -13.10 3.34
CA LYS A 74 12.04 -12.40 3.84
C LYS A 74 12.97 -11.95 2.73
N GLU A 75 12.95 -12.62 1.59
CA GLU A 75 13.74 -12.30 0.40
C GLU A 75 12.99 -11.42 -0.61
N SER A 76 11.71 -11.09 -0.33
CA SER A 76 10.94 -10.19 -1.18
C SER A 76 11.59 -8.81 -1.30
N SER A 77 11.43 -8.20 -2.48
CA SER A 77 11.95 -6.85 -2.77
C SER A 77 11.29 -5.75 -1.93
N ILE A 78 10.06 -6.02 -1.43
CA ILE A 78 9.31 -5.11 -0.56
C ILE A 78 8.97 -5.86 0.73
N GLN A 79 9.30 -5.23 1.86
CA GLN A 79 8.99 -5.73 3.19
C GLN A 79 7.82 -4.96 3.78
N ILE A 80 6.79 -5.65 4.25
CA ILE A 80 5.70 -5.05 5.01
C ILE A 80 5.71 -5.66 6.41
N PRO A 81 6.06 -4.89 7.46
CA PRO A 81 6.06 -5.38 8.83
C PRO A 81 4.69 -5.89 9.27
N GLU A 82 4.69 -6.83 10.21
CA GLU A 82 3.46 -7.27 10.85
C GLU A 82 2.71 -6.07 11.47
N GLY A 83 1.39 -6.00 11.25
CA GLY A 83 0.56 -4.89 11.69
C GLY A 83 0.61 -3.64 10.78
N ALA A 84 1.38 -3.68 9.68
CA ALA A 84 1.51 -2.58 8.72
C ALA A 84 0.90 -2.89 7.34
N HIS A 85 0.08 -3.93 7.23
CA HIS A 85 -0.62 -4.28 6.00
C HIS A 85 -1.85 -3.40 5.77
N TRP A 86 -2.35 -3.38 4.54
CA TRP A 86 -3.55 -2.62 4.19
C TRP A 86 -4.73 -2.92 5.12
N MET A 87 -5.01 -4.19 5.38
CA MET A 87 -6.13 -4.60 6.23
C MET A 87 -5.96 -4.21 7.69
N ASP A 88 -4.74 -4.08 8.21
CA ASP A 88 -4.49 -3.59 9.57
C ASP A 88 -4.94 -2.13 9.71
N VAL A 89 -4.69 -1.29 8.70
CA VAL A 89 -5.14 0.10 8.65
C VAL A 89 -6.64 0.16 8.35
N PHE A 90 -7.12 -0.63 7.40
CA PHE A 90 -8.53 -0.67 7.01
C PHE A 90 -9.45 -1.04 8.16
N ASN A 91 -9.02 -1.96 9.03
CA ASN A 91 -9.79 -2.40 10.20
C ASN A 91 -9.66 -1.47 11.41
N GLN A 92 -8.80 -0.46 11.36
CA GLN A 92 -8.66 0.54 12.44
C GLN A 92 -9.94 1.37 12.54
N THR A 93 -10.50 1.50 13.73
CA THR A 93 -11.78 2.18 13.97
C THR A 93 -11.62 3.63 14.47
N GLU A 94 -10.53 3.92 15.16
CA GLU A 94 -10.24 5.22 15.77
C GLU A 94 -8.81 5.64 15.45
N ASP A 95 -8.54 6.93 15.43
CA ASP A 95 -7.22 7.52 15.17
C ASP A 95 -6.54 6.95 13.90
N ILE A 96 -7.33 6.82 12.83
CA ILE A 96 -6.90 6.19 11.58
C ILE A 96 -5.70 6.94 10.99
N GLY A 97 -5.68 8.27 11.09
CA GLY A 97 -4.57 9.09 10.62
C GLY A 97 -3.26 8.80 11.35
N GLN A 98 -3.32 8.57 12.66
CA GLN A 98 -2.13 8.17 13.44
C GLN A 98 -1.66 6.77 13.03
N LYS A 99 -2.58 5.83 12.84
CA LYS A 99 -2.26 4.48 12.34
C LYS A 99 -1.60 4.52 10.96
N LEU A 100 -2.12 5.34 10.04
CA LEU A 100 -1.50 5.54 8.72
C LEU A 100 -0.08 6.10 8.82
N LYS A 101 0.11 7.15 9.62
CA LYS A 101 1.44 7.73 9.85
C LYS A 101 2.44 6.69 10.33
N GLU A 102 2.08 5.93 11.36
CA GLU A 102 2.93 4.88 11.93
C GLU A 102 3.22 3.77 10.93
N THR A 103 2.21 3.32 10.19
CA THR A 103 2.33 2.31 9.14
C THR A 103 3.30 2.75 8.04
N PHE A 104 3.17 3.97 7.54
CA PHE A 104 4.08 4.51 6.53
C PHE A 104 5.52 4.63 7.03
N MET A 105 5.71 5.05 8.28
CA MET A 105 7.04 5.09 8.89
C MET A 105 7.66 3.69 9.03
N GLN A 106 6.87 2.70 9.43
CA GLN A 106 7.32 1.31 9.57
C GLN A 106 7.71 0.71 8.22
N ILE A 107 6.91 0.94 7.16
CA ILE A 107 7.20 0.44 5.82
C ILE A 107 8.46 1.11 5.26
N GLU A 108 8.61 2.43 5.38
CA GLU A 108 9.81 3.13 4.94
C GLU A 108 11.06 2.63 5.69
N HIS A 109 10.96 2.40 7.00
CA HIS A 109 12.06 1.89 7.82
C HIS A 109 12.46 0.46 7.41
N ALA A 110 11.48 -0.42 7.16
CA ALA A 110 11.74 -1.80 6.73
C ALA A 110 12.34 -1.89 5.32
N ASN A 111 12.15 -0.86 4.50
CA ASN A 111 12.61 -0.80 3.11
C ASN A 111 13.63 0.31 2.86
N GLN A 112 14.55 0.50 3.79
CA GLN A 112 15.65 1.44 3.61
C GLN A 112 16.59 0.98 2.50
N ALA A 113 17.17 1.94 1.77
CA ALA A 113 18.17 1.65 0.75
C ALA A 113 19.36 0.88 1.35
N LYS A 114 19.80 -0.14 0.63
CA LYS A 114 21.00 -0.93 0.99
C LYS A 114 22.18 -0.40 0.20
N GLU A 115 23.37 -0.41 0.82
CA GLU A 115 24.60 -0.14 0.12
C GLU A 115 25.20 -1.47 -0.37
N ILE A 116 25.34 -1.61 -1.69
CA ILE A 116 25.95 -2.77 -2.34
C ILE A 116 27.07 -2.26 -3.24
N ASP A 117 28.29 -2.69 -2.98
CA ASP A 117 29.49 -2.29 -3.74
C ASP A 117 29.67 -0.76 -3.86
N GLY A 118 29.39 -0.03 -2.77
CA GLY A 118 29.50 1.44 -2.73
C GLY A 118 28.39 2.17 -3.50
N ARG A 119 27.33 1.47 -3.90
CA ARG A 119 26.15 2.05 -4.55
C ARG A 119 24.90 1.86 -3.69
N ARG A 120 24.13 2.92 -3.57
CA ARG A 120 22.84 2.86 -2.89
C ARG A 120 21.82 2.24 -3.83
N VAL A 121 21.22 1.11 -3.41
CA VAL A 121 20.27 0.32 -4.21
C VAL A 121 18.96 0.17 -3.47
N GLY A 122 17.86 0.39 -4.19
CA GLY A 122 16.51 0.29 -3.64
C GLY A 122 16.21 1.42 -2.65
N GLY A 123 15.22 1.17 -1.79
CA GLY A 123 14.79 2.10 -0.76
C GLY A 123 13.46 2.77 -1.09
N LEU A 124 12.63 2.90 -0.06
CA LEU A 124 11.33 3.55 -0.13
C LEU A 124 11.27 4.81 0.76
N GLU A 125 12.42 5.31 1.22
CA GLU A 125 12.47 6.47 2.10
C GLU A 125 11.83 7.70 1.43
N GLY A 126 10.88 8.30 2.11
CA GLY A 126 10.17 9.49 1.64
C GLY A 126 9.07 9.23 0.62
N ILE A 127 8.81 7.97 0.23
CA ILE A 127 7.80 7.62 -0.78
C ILE A 127 6.38 8.04 -0.37
N PHE A 128 6.10 8.04 0.93
CA PHE A 128 4.80 8.45 1.46
C PHE A 128 4.70 9.96 1.76
N GLY A 129 5.73 10.74 1.43
CA GLY A 129 5.73 12.19 1.62
C GLY A 129 5.69 12.62 3.09
N ASP A 130 5.06 13.77 3.36
CA ASP A 130 4.86 14.25 4.73
C ASP A 130 3.76 13.47 5.44
N LYS A 131 4.15 12.62 6.36
CA LYS A 131 3.24 11.75 7.10
C LYS A 131 2.40 12.50 8.16
N ASN A 132 2.80 13.71 8.52
CA ASN A 132 2.07 14.52 9.51
C ASN A 132 0.74 15.06 8.97
N ILE A 133 0.55 15.12 7.66
CA ILE A 133 -0.71 15.55 7.05
C ILE A 133 -1.89 14.66 7.49
N TRP A 134 -1.65 13.38 7.77
CA TRP A 134 -2.67 12.40 8.16
C TRP A 134 -3.17 12.59 9.59
N THR A 135 -2.39 13.23 10.47
CA THR A 135 -2.75 13.48 11.87
C THR A 135 -3.41 14.83 12.10
N ASN A 136 -3.53 15.66 11.08
CA ASN A 136 -4.24 16.92 11.14
C ASN A 136 -5.76 16.71 11.00
N LYS A 137 -6.44 16.45 12.13
CA LYS A 137 -7.88 16.13 12.15
C LYS A 137 -8.78 17.28 11.65
N ALA A 138 -8.30 18.51 11.60
CA ALA A 138 -9.05 19.63 11.04
C ALA A 138 -9.15 19.57 9.52
N LYS A 139 -8.09 19.10 8.84
CA LYS A 139 -8.03 18.95 7.39
C LYS A 139 -8.36 17.52 6.94
N MET A 140 -8.00 16.53 7.76
CA MET A 140 -8.14 15.12 7.45
C MET A 140 -8.78 14.37 8.63
N PRO A 141 -10.09 14.54 8.86
CA PRO A 141 -10.80 13.81 9.90
C PRO A 141 -10.89 12.32 9.58
N ASP A 142 -11.04 11.47 10.59
CA ASP A 142 -11.13 10.02 10.44
C ASP A 142 -12.21 9.59 9.44
N GLY A 143 -13.34 10.29 9.38
CA GLY A 143 -14.40 10.00 8.41
C GLY A 143 -13.96 10.16 6.95
N THR A 144 -13.11 11.13 6.65
CA THR A 144 -12.56 11.33 5.29
C THR A 144 -11.53 10.25 4.96
N ILE A 145 -10.64 9.92 5.91
CA ILE A 145 -9.69 8.82 5.73
C ILE A 145 -10.45 7.50 5.52
N ARG A 146 -11.50 7.24 6.29
CA ARG A 146 -12.37 6.08 6.12
C ARG A 146 -12.98 6.02 4.73
N ALA A 147 -13.47 7.13 4.21
CA ALA A 147 -14.03 7.20 2.86
C ALA A 147 -12.98 6.87 1.78
N LEU A 148 -11.77 7.38 1.92
CA LEU A 148 -10.65 7.05 1.02
C LEU A 148 -10.26 5.57 1.10
N LEU A 149 -10.14 5.01 2.31
CA LEU A 149 -9.82 3.60 2.50
C LEU A 149 -10.91 2.69 1.91
N ASN A 150 -12.18 3.00 2.14
CA ASN A 150 -13.30 2.26 1.55
C ASN A 150 -13.27 2.32 0.03
N HIS A 151 -12.95 3.49 -0.53
CA HIS A 151 -12.86 3.69 -1.97
C HIS A 151 -11.80 2.78 -2.60
N TYR A 152 -10.60 2.71 -2.01
CA TYR A 152 -9.51 1.89 -2.53
C TYR A 152 -9.58 0.41 -2.13
N ASN A 153 -10.35 0.04 -1.12
CA ASN A 153 -10.39 -1.34 -0.64
C ASN A 153 -10.94 -2.34 -1.68
N SER A 154 -11.84 -1.90 -2.54
CA SER A 154 -12.39 -2.72 -3.62
C SER A 154 -11.46 -2.84 -4.84
N LEU A 155 -10.45 -2.00 -4.92
CA LEU A 155 -9.49 -1.99 -6.02
C LEU A 155 -8.38 -3.02 -5.75
N VAL A 156 -8.02 -3.81 -6.76
CA VAL A 156 -6.89 -4.74 -6.70
C VAL A 156 -5.78 -4.21 -7.60
N LEU A 157 -4.65 -3.87 -6.98
CA LEU A 157 -3.50 -3.27 -7.63
C LEU A 157 -2.26 -4.19 -7.64
N ASN A 158 -2.44 -5.50 -7.59
CA ASN A 158 -1.34 -6.46 -7.72
C ASN A 158 -0.75 -6.48 -9.15
N LEU A 159 0.31 -7.24 -9.37
CA LEU A 159 0.99 -7.28 -10.68
C LEU A 159 0.15 -7.95 -11.76
N THR A 160 -0.70 -8.90 -11.39
CA THR A 160 -1.59 -9.60 -12.32
C THR A 160 -2.72 -8.70 -12.83
N GLU A 161 -3.36 -7.94 -11.93
CA GLU A 161 -4.50 -7.10 -12.28
C GLU A 161 -4.11 -5.71 -12.80
N CYS A 162 -2.96 -5.19 -12.37
CA CYS A 162 -2.44 -3.88 -12.74
C CYS A 162 -0.92 -3.95 -12.96
N PRO A 163 -0.46 -4.28 -14.18
CA PRO A 163 0.96 -4.27 -14.52
C PRO A 163 1.62 -2.90 -14.27
N ALA A 164 2.94 -2.91 -14.06
CA ALA A 164 3.67 -1.70 -13.66
C ALA A 164 3.61 -0.56 -14.68
N ASP A 165 3.59 -0.87 -15.96
CA ASP A 165 3.46 0.06 -17.07
C ASP A 165 2.09 0.75 -17.13
N GLU A 166 1.01 0.02 -16.85
CA GLU A 166 -0.34 0.58 -16.78
C GLU A 166 -0.49 1.53 -15.58
N MET A 167 0.07 1.17 -14.43
CA MET A 167 0.08 2.03 -13.24
C MET A 167 0.78 3.37 -13.51
N GLY A 168 1.92 3.33 -14.20
CA GLY A 168 2.67 4.54 -14.57
C GLY A 168 1.92 5.42 -15.56
N THR A 169 1.12 4.85 -16.44
CA THR A 169 0.35 5.59 -17.45
C THR A 169 -0.86 6.31 -16.84
N ALA A 170 -1.52 5.70 -15.83
CA ALA A 170 -2.68 6.31 -15.17
C ALA A 170 -2.31 7.51 -14.27
N TYR A 171 -1.06 7.64 -13.89
CA TYR A 171 -0.54 8.81 -13.17
C TYR A 171 -0.23 9.98 -14.11
#